data_797023e0108580854188b5dc3e28805c
#
_entry.id   797023e0108580854188b5dc3e28805c
#
_cell.length_a   1.000
_cell.length_b   1.000
_cell.length_c   1.000
_cell.angle_alpha   90.00
_cell.angle_beta   90.00
_cell.angle_gamma   90.00
#
_symmetry.space_group_name_H-M   'P 1'
#
loop_
_entity.id
_entity.type
_entity.pdbx_description
1 polymer ?
#
loop_
_entity_poly.entity_id
_entity_poly.type
_entity_poly.pdbx_seq_one_letter_code
_entity_poly.pdbx_strand_id
1 'polypeptide(L)'
;FNNFMIGMPWLKKPQTEASYEVLPSSWIVVLNKWKTSDAGRQWLLDGTHPILGDVLIKTDLNYGIFLAIAAAFLVWFILNRTTRGYETRAVGSGSEAARFAGINVNKNIILSLAFAGALAGLAGAIVITGAMPHRITMLTAQPGYGFDGISVALMANTSPLGVIASALLFAGLQYGGSSIQ
;
A
#
# COMPACT_ATOMS: atom_id res chain seq x y z
N PHE A 1 -1.15 12.81 -14.77
CA PHE A 1 -0.23 11.72 -15.16
C PHE A 1 -1.00 10.56 -15.80
N ASN A 2 -2.04 10.01 -15.16
CA ASN A 2 -2.84 8.91 -15.71
C ASN A 2 -3.49 9.23 -17.07
N ASN A 3 -4.09 10.41 -17.22
CA ASN A 3 -4.68 10.85 -18.50
C ASN A 3 -3.64 10.97 -19.62
N PHE A 4 -2.41 11.36 -19.27
CA PHE A 4 -1.30 11.41 -20.21
C PHE A 4 -0.86 10.01 -20.63
N MET A 5 -0.72 9.08 -19.68
CA MET A 5 -0.32 7.69 -19.97
C MET A 5 -1.37 6.94 -20.78
N ILE A 6 -2.66 7.13 -20.47
CA ILE A 6 -3.77 6.52 -21.22
C ILE A 6 -3.94 7.16 -22.62
N GLY A 7 -3.52 8.41 -22.79
CA GLY A 7 -3.55 9.11 -24.07
C GLY A 7 -2.50 8.63 -25.10
N MET A 8 -1.47 7.90 -24.67
CA MET A 8 -0.44 7.40 -25.56
C MET A 8 -0.94 6.21 -26.40
N PRO A 9 -0.88 6.29 -27.77
CA PRO A 9 -1.47 5.25 -28.64
C PRO A 9 -0.91 3.85 -28.45
N TRP A 10 0.33 3.74 -27.96
CA TRP A 10 1.02 2.45 -27.75
C TRP A 10 0.77 1.83 -26.38
N LEU A 11 0.21 2.59 -25.44
CA LEU A 11 -0.18 2.13 -24.09
C LEU A 11 -1.69 1.89 -23.96
N LYS A 12 -2.49 2.53 -24.83
CA LYS A 12 -3.94 2.45 -24.80
C LYS A 12 -4.44 1.24 -25.58
N LYS A 13 -5.27 0.42 -24.94
CA LYS A 13 -6.01 -0.63 -25.63
C LYS A 13 -7.08 0.01 -26.52
N PRO A 14 -7.17 -0.35 -27.82
CA PRO A 14 -8.19 0.22 -28.74
C PRO A 14 -9.59 0.06 -28.15
N GLN A 15 -10.42 1.11 -28.27
CA GLN A 15 -11.82 1.16 -27.83
C GLN A 15 -12.05 1.10 -26.30
N THR A 16 -11.01 1.26 -25.48
CA THR A 16 -11.16 1.29 -24.02
C THR A 16 -10.35 2.44 -23.42
N GLU A 17 -10.84 2.99 -22.31
CA GLU A 17 -10.09 3.98 -21.51
C GLU A 17 -9.18 3.28 -20.47
N ALA A 18 -8.42 2.29 -20.94
CA ALA A 18 -7.55 1.49 -20.10
C ALA A 18 -6.23 1.19 -20.81
N SER A 19 -5.16 1.01 -20.04
CA SER A 19 -3.89 0.50 -20.56
C SER A 19 -3.98 -1.00 -20.90
N TYR A 20 -2.96 -1.52 -21.59
CA TYR A 20 -2.76 -2.96 -21.66
C TYR A 20 -2.52 -3.53 -20.26
N GLU A 21 -2.84 -4.80 -20.09
CA GLU A 21 -2.59 -5.50 -18.84
C GLU A 21 -1.09 -5.65 -18.61
N VAL A 22 -0.66 -5.55 -17.36
CA VAL A 22 0.73 -5.80 -16.97
C VAL A 22 1.06 -7.26 -17.24
N LEU A 23 2.31 -7.55 -17.64
CA LEU A 23 2.74 -8.93 -17.94
C LEU A 23 2.38 -9.88 -16.79
N PRO A 24 1.87 -11.08 -17.11
CA PRO A 24 1.48 -12.06 -16.07
C PRO A 24 2.63 -12.45 -15.13
N SER A 25 3.87 -12.32 -15.57
CA SER A 25 5.07 -12.54 -14.75
C SER A 25 5.27 -11.50 -13.65
N SER A 26 4.67 -10.31 -13.79
CA SER A 26 4.75 -9.22 -12.82
C SER A 26 3.57 -9.20 -11.84
N TRP A 27 2.61 -10.11 -12.00
CA TRP A 27 1.48 -10.18 -11.08
C TRP A 27 1.93 -10.67 -9.72
N ILE A 28 1.61 -9.92 -8.68
CA ILE A 28 1.77 -10.41 -7.32
C ILE A 28 0.77 -11.56 -7.16
N VAL A 29 1.28 -12.74 -6.85
CA VAL A 29 0.47 -13.95 -6.68
C VAL A 29 -0.58 -13.67 -5.62
N VAL A 30 -1.84 -13.65 -6.04
CA VAL A 30 -2.97 -13.60 -5.13
C VAL A 30 -3.06 -14.95 -4.43
N LEU A 31 -3.32 -14.97 -3.13
CA LEU A 31 -3.63 -16.20 -2.40
C LEU A 31 -4.76 -17.01 -3.09
N ASN A 32 -5.47 -16.38 -3.99
CA ASN A 32 -6.51 -16.96 -4.82
C ASN A 32 -6.01 -18.12 -5.71
N LYS A 33 -4.75 -18.10 -6.18
CA LYS A 33 -4.18 -19.26 -6.88
C LYS A 33 -4.03 -20.49 -6.00
N TRP A 34 -3.75 -20.29 -4.71
CA TRP A 34 -3.74 -21.38 -3.75
C TRP A 34 -5.16 -21.90 -3.46
N LYS A 35 -6.15 -21.00 -3.36
CA LYS A 35 -7.59 -21.36 -3.22
C LYS A 35 -8.11 -22.19 -4.38
N THR A 36 -7.63 -21.96 -5.60
CA THR A 36 -8.05 -22.69 -6.81
C THR A 36 -7.27 -23.97 -7.02
N SER A 37 -6.17 -24.20 -6.29
CA SER A 37 -5.46 -25.49 -6.30
C SER A 37 -6.26 -26.54 -5.52
N ASP A 38 -6.19 -27.81 -5.96
CA ASP A 38 -6.92 -28.91 -5.33
C ASP A 38 -6.59 -29.07 -3.84
N ALA A 39 -5.33 -28.83 -3.46
CA ALA A 39 -4.90 -28.85 -2.07
C ALA A 39 -5.50 -27.72 -1.23
N GLY A 40 -5.59 -26.52 -1.78
CA GLY A 40 -6.22 -25.37 -1.10
C GLY A 40 -7.71 -25.53 -0.94
N ARG A 41 -8.40 -26.06 -1.95
CA ARG A 41 -9.83 -26.38 -1.89
C ARG A 41 -10.14 -27.42 -0.83
N GLN A 42 -9.38 -28.53 -0.77
CA GLN A 42 -9.57 -29.56 0.24
C GLN A 42 -9.39 -28.99 1.64
N TRP A 43 -8.35 -28.20 1.87
CA TRP A 43 -8.11 -27.58 3.18
C TRP A 43 -9.21 -26.61 3.60
N LEU A 44 -9.80 -25.87 2.65
CA LEU A 44 -10.91 -24.96 2.91
C LEU A 44 -12.24 -25.68 3.12
N LEU A 45 -12.42 -26.85 2.52
CA LEU A 45 -13.66 -27.63 2.59
C LEU A 45 -13.68 -28.63 3.77
N ASP A 46 -12.52 -28.94 4.36
CA ASP A 46 -12.38 -29.89 5.49
C ASP A 46 -13.10 -29.45 6.78
N GLY A 47 -13.77 -28.30 6.79
CA GLY A 47 -14.62 -27.87 7.90
C GLY A 47 -13.90 -27.59 9.23
N THR A 48 -12.58 -27.78 9.26
CA THR A 48 -11.77 -27.62 10.48
C THR A 48 -11.62 -26.14 10.89
N HIS A 49 -11.81 -25.21 9.94
CA HIS A 49 -11.67 -23.78 10.16
C HIS A 49 -12.80 -22.98 9.48
N PRO A 50 -14.05 -23.05 9.95
CA PRO A 50 -15.20 -22.47 9.27
C PRO A 50 -15.09 -20.94 9.13
N ILE A 51 -14.58 -20.24 10.15
CA ILE A 51 -14.46 -18.78 10.14
C ILE A 51 -13.31 -18.33 9.22
N LEU A 52 -12.14 -18.98 9.30
CA LEU A 52 -10.99 -18.67 8.47
C LEU A 52 -11.22 -19.05 7.01
N GLY A 53 -11.91 -20.18 6.76
CA GLY A 53 -12.28 -20.61 5.41
C GLY A 53 -13.17 -19.59 4.71
N ASP A 54 -14.23 -19.14 5.35
CA ASP A 54 -15.16 -18.14 4.79
C ASP A 54 -14.50 -16.78 4.54
N VAL A 55 -13.66 -16.33 5.47
CA VAL A 55 -12.90 -15.07 5.32
C VAL A 55 -11.91 -15.19 4.16
N LEU A 56 -11.15 -16.26 4.08
CA LEU A 56 -10.16 -16.46 3.01
C LEU A 56 -10.79 -16.67 1.64
N ILE A 57 -11.97 -17.32 1.56
CA ILE A 57 -12.69 -17.52 0.30
C ILE A 57 -13.23 -16.20 -0.26
N LYS A 58 -13.73 -15.32 0.60
CA LYS A 58 -14.35 -14.04 0.22
C LYS A 58 -13.33 -12.91 0.01
N THR A 59 -12.12 -13.07 0.49
CA THR A 59 -11.11 -11.99 0.47
C THR A 59 -10.10 -12.20 -0.64
N ASP A 60 -9.89 -11.19 -1.46
CA ASP A 60 -8.81 -11.13 -2.47
C ASP A 60 -7.48 -10.71 -1.81
N LEU A 61 -7.08 -11.47 -0.78
CA LEU A 61 -5.81 -11.25 -0.11
C LEU A 61 -4.67 -11.57 -1.07
N ASN A 62 -3.80 -10.61 -1.30
CA ASN A 62 -2.59 -10.80 -2.09
C ASN A 62 -1.34 -10.70 -1.20
N TYR A 63 -0.22 -11.20 -1.68
CA TYR A 63 1.06 -11.12 -0.97
C TYR A 63 1.54 -9.68 -0.75
N GLY A 64 0.91 -8.68 -1.37
CA GLY A 64 1.18 -7.27 -1.15
C GLY A 64 1.02 -6.83 0.30
N ILE A 65 0.16 -7.50 1.08
CA ILE A 65 -0.01 -7.19 2.51
C ILE A 65 1.26 -7.47 3.32
N PHE A 66 1.97 -8.57 3.01
CA PHE A 66 3.23 -8.88 3.68
C PHE A 66 4.30 -7.85 3.33
N LEU A 67 4.30 -7.37 2.09
CA LEU A 67 5.23 -6.35 1.63
C LEU A 67 4.91 -5.00 2.29
N ALA A 68 3.63 -4.66 2.47
CA ALA A 68 3.20 -3.46 3.20
C ALA A 68 3.61 -3.52 4.69
N ILE A 69 3.42 -4.66 5.34
CA ILE A 69 3.85 -4.87 6.74
C ILE A 69 5.38 -4.78 6.85
N ALA A 70 6.12 -5.41 5.93
CA ALA A 70 7.56 -5.33 5.89
C ALA A 70 8.06 -3.89 5.68
N ALA A 71 7.40 -3.12 4.80
CA ALA A 71 7.71 -1.70 4.58
C ALA A 71 7.47 -0.88 5.85
N ALA A 72 6.35 -1.09 6.56
CA ALA A 72 6.07 -0.41 7.83
C ALA A 72 7.13 -0.73 8.90
N PHE A 73 7.56 -1.99 8.96
CA PHE A 73 8.62 -2.43 9.89
C PHE A 73 9.97 -1.82 9.53
N LEU A 74 10.28 -1.74 8.24
CA LEU A 74 11.50 -1.11 7.73
C LEU A 74 11.53 0.39 8.07
N VAL A 75 10.44 1.10 7.88
CA VAL A 75 10.31 2.52 8.25
C VAL A 75 10.49 2.69 9.76
N TRP A 76 9.83 1.84 10.55
CA TRP A 76 9.98 1.86 12.01
C TRP A 76 11.45 1.64 12.42
N PHE A 77 12.12 0.66 11.81
CA PHE A 77 13.52 0.37 12.08
C PHE A 77 14.43 1.55 11.71
N ILE A 78 14.25 2.14 10.53
CA ILE A 78 15.02 3.31 10.09
C ILE A 78 14.83 4.47 11.05
N LEU A 79 13.59 4.78 11.42
CA LEU A 79 13.30 5.94 12.29
C LEU A 79 13.78 5.75 13.72
N ASN A 80 13.77 4.53 14.25
CA ASN A 80 14.07 4.30 15.66
C ASN A 80 15.47 3.73 15.91
N ARG A 81 16.10 3.13 14.92
CA ARG A 81 17.37 2.41 15.09
C ARG A 81 18.54 3.01 14.28
N THR A 82 18.32 4.06 13.50
CA THR A 82 19.38 4.67 12.73
C THR A 82 19.62 6.15 13.08
N THR A 83 20.83 6.62 12.88
CA THR A 83 21.22 8.03 13.06
C THR A 83 20.41 8.95 12.13
N ARG A 84 20.09 8.50 10.92
CA ARG A 84 19.26 9.25 9.97
C ARG A 84 17.84 9.44 10.48
N GLY A 85 17.26 8.40 11.10
CA GLY A 85 15.96 8.52 11.74
C GLY A 85 15.94 9.50 12.90
N TYR A 86 17.00 9.53 13.70
CA TYR A 86 17.18 10.54 14.74
C TYR A 86 17.25 11.96 14.17
N GLU A 87 18.11 12.19 13.17
CA GLU A 87 18.21 13.48 12.50
C GLU A 87 16.87 13.94 11.92
N THR A 88 16.14 13.05 11.25
CA THR A 88 14.82 13.36 10.66
C THR A 88 13.80 13.75 11.73
N ARG A 89 13.76 13.03 12.85
CA ARG A 89 12.87 13.38 13.97
C ARG A 89 13.28 14.68 14.65
N ALA A 90 14.56 14.93 14.81
CA ALA A 90 15.06 16.18 15.38
C ALA A 90 14.70 17.39 14.51
N VAL A 91 14.82 17.25 13.18
CA VAL A 91 14.39 18.30 12.23
C VAL A 91 12.86 18.50 12.28
N GLY A 92 12.09 17.42 12.43
CA GLY A 92 10.62 17.47 12.54
C GLY A 92 10.14 18.11 13.84
N SER A 93 10.89 17.97 14.94
CA SER A 93 10.54 18.56 16.23
C SER A 93 10.89 20.06 16.30
N GLY A 94 11.95 20.49 15.61
CA GLY A 94 12.37 21.88 15.58
C GLY A 94 13.58 22.09 14.66
N SER A 95 13.30 22.62 13.48
CA SER A 95 14.33 22.83 12.44
C SER A 95 15.44 23.77 12.88
N GLU A 96 15.14 24.82 13.64
CA GLU A 96 16.12 25.75 14.19
C GLU A 96 17.04 25.07 15.21
N ALA A 97 16.47 24.33 16.16
CA ALA A 97 17.25 23.60 17.17
C ALA A 97 18.16 22.54 16.52
N ALA A 98 17.65 21.83 15.51
CA ALA A 98 18.42 20.86 14.74
C ALA A 98 19.60 21.53 14.01
N ARG A 99 19.40 22.75 13.48
CA ARG A 99 20.44 23.51 12.81
C ARG A 99 21.57 23.92 13.77
N PHE A 100 21.20 24.36 14.97
CA PHE A 100 22.20 24.65 16.02
C PHE A 100 22.97 23.42 16.47
N ALA A 101 22.36 22.24 16.43
CA ALA A 101 23.02 20.97 16.68
C ALA A 101 23.89 20.47 15.51
N GLY A 102 24.04 21.25 14.45
CA GLY A 102 24.87 20.89 13.27
C GLY A 102 24.20 19.93 12.29
N ILE A 103 22.90 19.67 12.43
CA ILE A 103 22.16 18.80 11.51
C ILE A 103 21.81 19.58 10.24
N ASN A 104 22.09 18.99 9.08
CA ASN A 104 21.74 19.59 7.80
C ASN A 104 20.24 19.42 7.50
N VAL A 105 19.46 20.45 7.82
CA VAL A 105 18.00 20.46 7.70
C VAL A 105 17.54 20.20 6.25
N ASN A 106 18.14 20.89 5.28
CA ASN A 106 17.75 20.75 3.87
C ASN A 106 17.95 19.33 3.35
N LYS A 107 19.06 18.69 3.71
CA LYS A 107 19.34 17.31 3.31
C LYS A 107 18.33 16.33 3.92
N ASN A 108 17.94 16.53 5.17
CA ASN A 108 16.96 15.67 5.84
C ASN A 108 15.54 15.85 5.26
N ILE A 109 15.16 17.07 4.89
CA ILE A 109 13.87 17.32 4.22
C ILE A 109 13.83 16.60 2.85
N ILE A 110 14.86 16.75 2.04
CA ILE A 110 14.94 16.09 0.73
C ILE A 110 14.89 14.56 0.89
N LEU A 111 15.62 14.04 1.87
CA LEU A 111 15.67 12.60 2.14
C LEU A 111 14.29 12.06 2.58
N SER A 112 13.59 12.76 3.46
CA SER A 112 12.26 12.36 3.91
C SER A 112 11.23 12.38 2.78
N LEU A 113 11.29 13.39 1.91
CA LEU A 113 10.45 13.46 0.71
C LEU A 113 10.76 12.32 -0.28
N ALA A 114 12.04 12.01 -0.49
CA ALA A 114 12.44 10.90 -1.34
C ALA A 114 11.94 9.55 -0.79
N PHE A 115 12.03 9.33 0.51
CA PHE A 115 11.47 8.14 1.17
C PHE A 115 9.95 8.06 1.05
N ALA A 116 9.25 9.17 1.27
CA ALA A 116 7.78 9.22 1.09
C ALA A 116 7.39 8.91 -0.35
N GLY A 117 8.10 9.48 -1.33
CA GLY A 117 7.88 9.19 -2.75
C GLY A 117 8.15 7.72 -3.11
N ALA A 118 9.21 7.12 -2.57
CA ALA A 118 9.52 5.72 -2.78
C ALA A 118 8.41 4.79 -2.23
N LEU A 119 7.92 5.06 -1.02
CA LEU A 119 6.81 4.30 -0.42
C LEU A 119 5.50 4.48 -1.18
N ALA A 120 5.20 5.69 -1.65
CA ALA A 120 4.03 5.96 -2.48
C ALA A 120 4.11 5.22 -3.83
N GLY A 121 5.29 5.21 -4.47
CA GLY A 121 5.53 4.45 -5.69
C GLY A 121 5.38 2.94 -5.49
N LEU A 122 5.87 2.42 -4.37
CA LEU A 122 5.72 1.02 -3.99
C LEU A 122 4.26 0.66 -3.74
N ALA A 123 3.50 1.52 -3.06
CA ALA A 123 2.06 1.33 -2.86
C ALA A 123 1.31 1.30 -4.20
N GLY A 124 1.61 2.23 -5.13
CA GLY A 124 1.04 2.24 -6.46
C GLY A 124 1.36 0.98 -7.27
N ALA A 125 2.60 0.48 -7.16
CA ALA A 125 3.01 -0.77 -7.80
C ALA A 125 2.21 -1.98 -7.25
N ILE A 126 2.03 -2.07 -5.93
CA ILE A 126 1.25 -3.14 -5.30
C ILE A 126 -0.21 -3.10 -5.76
N VAL A 127 -0.81 -1.92 -5.86
CA VAL A 127 -2.20 -1.76 -6.33
C VAL A 127 -2.35 -2.24 -7.76
N ILE A 128 -1.45 -1.85 -8.67
CA ILE A 128 -1.54 -2.22 -10.09
C ILE A 128 -1.26 -3.72 -10.31
N THR A 129 -0.30 -4.27 -9.59
CA THR A 129 0.12 -5.68 -9.78
C THR A 129 -0.70 -6.66 -8.94
N GLY A 130 -1.32 -6.21 -7.87
CA GLY A 130 -2.07 -7.05 -6.93
C GLY A 130 -3.58 -7.01 -7.10
N ALA A 131 -4.15 -5.92 -7.64
CA ALA A 131 -5.60 -5.79 -7.82
C ALA A 131 -6.02 -6.12 -9.25
N MET A 132 -7.07 -6.94 -9.41
CA MET A 132 -7.68 -7.14 -10.73
C MET A 132 -8.36 -5.83 -11.20
N PRO A 133 -8.27 -5.47 -12.47
CA PRO A 133 -7.83 -6.23 -13.65
C PRO A 133 -6.35 -6.05 -14.06
N HIS A 134 -5.41 -5.82 -13.16
CA HIS A 134 -3.96 -5.68 -13.42
C HIS A 134 -3.60 -4.68 -14.54
N ARG A 135 -4.35 -3.59 -14.63
CA ARG A 135 -4.21 -2.54 -15.65
C ARG A 135 -4.54 -1.18 -15.05
N ILE A 136 -4.01 -0.12 -15.65
CA ILE A 136 -4.35 1.25 -15.27
C ILE A 136 -5.66 1.61 -15.98
N THR A 137 -6.70 1.92 -15.23
CA THR A 137 -7.98 2.43 -15.75
C THR A 137 -8.23 3.85 -15.25
N MET A 138 -9.11 4.60 -15.89
CA MET A 138 -9.50 5.92 -15.37
C MET A 138 -10.11 5.84 -13.97
N LEU A 139 -10.81 4.76 -13.66
CA LEU A 139 -11.37 4.48 -12.33
C LEU A 139 -10.29 4.26 -11.25
N THR A 140 -9.13 3.72 -11.60
CA THR A 140 -7.99 3.61 -10.67
C THR A 140 -7.32 4.95 -10.36
N ALA A 141 -7.65 6.01 -11.07
CA ALA A 141 -7.18 7.36 -10.79
C ALA A 141 -8.03 8.11 -9.73
N GLN A 142 -9.22 7.59 -9.43
CA GLN A 142 -10.19 8.27 -8.57
C GLN A 142 -10.36 7.74 -7.13
N PRO A 143 -9.91 6.53 -6.76
CA PRO A 143 -10.00 6.18 -5.35
C PRO A 143 -9.11 7.15 -4.58
N GLY A 144 -9.69 7.80 -3.58
CA GLY A 144 -9.03 8.77 -2.72
C GLY A 144 -7.95 8.18 -1.80
N TYR A 145 -7.23 7.15 -2.24
CA TYR A 145 -6.22 6.42 -1.47
C TYR A 145 -5.19 7.34 -0.80
N GLY A 146 -4.90 8.49 -1.43
CA GLY A 146 -4.01 9.50 -0.84
C GLY A 146 -4.64 10.16 0.39
N PHE A 147 -5.92 10.52 0.31
CA PHE A 147 -6.66 11.12 1.43
C PHE A 147 -6.92 10.09 2.52
N ASP A 148 -7.28 8.87 2.15
CA ASP A 148 -7.46 7.76 3.09
C ASP A 148 -6.15 7.49 3.83
N GLY A 149 -5.02 7.50 3.13
CA GLY A 149 -3.70 7.35 3.71
C GLY A 149 -3.33 8.45 4.72
N ILE A 150 -3.71 9.68 4.45
CA ILE A 150 -3.53 10.80 5.41
C ILE A 150 -4.36 10.55 6.66
N SER A 151 -5.64 10.17 6.50
CA SER A 151 -6.55 9.88 7.61
C SER A 151 -6.03 8.75 8.49
N VAL A 152 -5.55 7.68 7.88
CA VAL A 152 -4.93 6.52 8.57
C VAL A 152 -3.66 6.95 9.32
N ALA A 153 -2.81 7.75 8.70
CA ALA A 153 -1.56 8.22 9.32
C ALA A 153 -1.82 9.13 10.53
N LEU A 154 -2.81 10.02 10.43
CA LEU A 154 -3.21 10.89 11.55
C LEU A 154 -3.82 10.08 12.70
N MET A 155 -4.66 9.09 12.41
CA MET A 155 -5.23 8.20 13.39
C MET A 155 -4.15 7.36 14.10
N ALA A 156 -3.09 6.98 13.40
CA ALA A 156 -1.93 6.29 13.95
C ALA A 156 -1.01 7.19 14.79
N ASN A 157 -1.34 8.46 14.95
CA ASN A 157 -0.45 9.46 15.57
C ASN A 157 0.96 9.45 14.96
N THR A 158 1.03 9.34 13.64
CA THR A 158 2.28 9.25 12.84
C THR A 158 3.25 8.12 13.23
N SER A 159 2.79 7.13 14.01
CA SER A 159 3.59 5.97 14.39
C SER A 159 3.59 4.93 13.26
N PRO A 160 4.76 4.48 12.78
CA PRO A 160 4.82 3.51 11.68
C PRO A 160 4.15 2.16 11.99
N LEU A 161 4.22 1.70 13.24
CA LEU A 161 3.54 0.48 13.68
C LEU A 161 2.04 0.74 13.92
N GLY A 162 1.69 1.93 14.42
CA GLY A 162 0.31 2.35 14.60
C GLY A 162 -0.47 2.40 13.28
N VAL A 163 0.20 2.72 12.17
CA VAL A 163 -0.42 2.74 10.83
C VAL A 163 -0.99 1.38 10.44
N ILE A 164 -0.38 0.27 10.86
CA ILE A 164 -0.90 -1.07 10.56
C ILE A 164 -2.26 -1.28 11.22
N ALA A 165 -2.38 -0.97 12.51
CA ALA A 165 -3.64 -1.11 13.24
C ALA A 165 -4.72 -0.15 12.73
N SER A 166 -4.36 1.11 12.48
CA SER A 166 -5.26 2.12 11.93
C SER A 166 -5.75 1.77 10.53
N ALA A 167 -4.86 1.22 9.68
CA ALA A 167 -5.23 0.79 8.33
C ALA A 167 -6.23 -0.37 8.35
N LEU A 168 -6.03 -1.35 9.24
CA LEU A 168 -6.97 -2.47 9.41
C LEU A 168 -8.33 -1.98 9.90
N LEU A 169 -8.35 -1.08 10.87
CA LEU A 169 -9.59 -0.51 11.38
C LEU A 169 -10.31 0.30 10.28
N PHE A 170 -9.59 1.14 9.56
CA PHE A 170 -10.15 1.97 8.49
C PHE A 170 -10.69 1.11 7.34
N ALA A 171 -9.97 0.08 6.93
CA ALA A 171 -10.42 -0.87 5.93
C ALA A 171 -11.69 -1.63 6.38
N GLY A 172 -11.76 -2.01 7.66
CA GLY A 172 -12.94 -2.65 8.24
C GLY A 172 -14.17 -1.72 8.22
N LEU A 173 -14.00 -0.46 8.56
CA LEU A 173 -15.08 0.55 8.50
C LEU A 173 -15.53 0.80 7.06
N GLN A 174 -14.61 0.91 6.12
CA GLN A 174 -14.92 1.15 4.72
C GLN A 174 -15.67 -0.04 4.11
N TYR A 175 -15.24 -1.27 4.41
CA TYR A 175 -15.91 -2.48 3.97
C TYR A 175 -17.30 -2.64 4.62
N GLY A 176 -17.41 -2.38 5.92
CA GLY A 176 -18.69 -2.40 6.63
C GLY A 176 -19.66 -1.35 6.10
N GLY A 177 -19.19 -0.15 5.81
CA GLY A 177 -19.99 0.91 5.23
C GLY A 177 -20.53 0.58 3.83
N SER A 178 -19.72 -0.08 3.00
CA SER A 178 -20.16 -0.53 1.67
C SER A 178 -21.14 -1.70 1.68
N SER A 179 -21.19 -2.45 2.78
CA SER A 179 -22.13 -3.60 2.93
C SER A 179 -23.54 -3.18 3.35
N ILE A 180 -23.72 -1.92 3.78
CA ILE A 180 -25.00 -1.38 4.27
C ILE A 180 -25.74 -0.62 3.15
N GLN A 181 -25.07 -0.27 2.07
CA GLN A 181 -25.67 0.36 0.88
C GLN A 181 -26.22 -0.67 -0.09
#